data_dbecf220760effafc2b07364699c23da
#
_entry.id   dbecf220760effafc2b07364699c23da
#
_cell.length_a   1.000
_cell.length_b   1.000
_cell.length_c   1.000
_cell.angle_alpha   90.00
_cell.angle_beta   90.00
_cell.angle_gamma   90.00
#
_symmetry.space_group_name_H-M   'P 1'
#
loop_
_entity.id
_entity.type
_entity.pdbx_description
1 polymer ?
#
loop_
_entity_poly.entity_id
_entity_poly.type
_entity_poly.pdbx_seq_one_letter_code
_entity_poly.pdbx_strand_id
1 'polypeptide(L)'
;MTPSPSDPPSVHEAACARDGTGAVRRGRVLTRAEAISHRQNGGDVVVCGPDTFANYREARAIESAVGPCIPDGPHLDVAGTLALPHFQQRAAPPAGHSFYETHIRKAVP
;
A
#
# COMPACT_ATOMS: atom_id res chain seq x y z
N MET A 1 -4.94 12.21 18.24
CA MET A 1 -4.49 11.05 19.03
C MET A 1 -3.55 10.20 18.19
N THR A 2 -2.39 9.87 18.72
CA THR A 2 -1.46 8.99 18.00
C THR A 2 -1.92 7.53 18.12
N PRO A 3 -1.86 6.73 17.01
CA PRO A 3 -2.22 5.32 17.08
C PRO A 3 -1.28 4.55 18.01
N SER A 4 -1.83 3.61 18.76
CA SER A 4 -1.04 2.66 19.53
C SER A 4 -0.37 1.66 18.58
N PRO A 5 0.84 1.14 18.91
CA PRO A 5 1.44 0.06 18.13
C PRO A 5 0.59 -1.21 18.03
N SER A 6 -0.37 -1.40 18.96
CA SER A 6 -1.31 -2.52 18.93
C SER A 6 -2.55 -2.26 18.09
N ASP A 7 -2.78 -1.03 17.64
CA ASP A 7 -3.93 -0.73 16.80
C ASP A 7 -3.76 -1.37 15.42
N PRO A 8 -4.85 -1.89 14.82
CA PRO A 8 -4.76 -2.39 13.46
C PRO A 8 -4.40 -1.24 12.51
N PRO A 9 -3.65 -1.53 11.45
CA PRO A 9 -3.34 -0.52 10.45
C PRO A 9 -4.60 -0.06 9.72
N SER A 10 -4.58 1.19 9.25
CA SER A 10 -5.64 1.71 8.38
C SER A 10 -5.29 1.44 6.92
N VAL A 11 -6.30 1.20 6.10
CA VAL A 11 -6.14 0.99 4.67
C VAL A 11 -6.81 2.15 3.94
N HIS A 12 -6.14 2.67 2.92
CA HIS A 12 -6.62 3.81 2.15
C HIS A 12 -6.51 3.53 0.66
N GLU A 13 -7.35 4.18 -0.13
CA GLU A 13 -7.05 4.32 -1.55
C GLU A 13 -5.71 5.02 -1.67
N ALA A 14 -4.91 4.62 -2.66
CA ALA A 14 -3.63 5.24 -2.93
C ALA A 14 -3.64 5.90 -4.29
N ALA A 15 -3.06 7.09 -4.37
CA ALA A 15 -2.80 7.76 -5.62
C ALA A 15 -1.29 7.98 -5.74
N CYS A 16 -0.70 7.54 -6.85
CA CYS A 16 0.68 7.88 -7.14
C CYS A 16 0.73 9.30 -7.66
N ALA A 17 1.58 10.12 -7.06
CA ALA A 17 1.73 11.50 -7.50
C ALA A 17 2.31 11.51 -8.92
N ARG A 18 1.66 12.26 -9.81
CA ARG A 18 2.09 12.39 -11.21
C ARG A 18 3.04 13.57 -11.42
N ASP A 19 3.73 13.98 -10.37
CA ASP A 19 4.68 15.10 -10.40
C ASP A 19 6.12 14.64 -10.63
N GLY A 20 6.31 13.36 -10.91
CA GLY A 20 7.64 12.76 -11.12
C GLY A 20 8.31 12.27 -9.83
N THR A 21 7.73 12.51 -8.66
CA THR A 21 8.32 12.06 -7.40
C THR A 21 8.03 10.61 -7.09
N GLY A 22 6.97 10.03 -7.68
CA GLY A 22 6.52 8.68 -7.35
C GLY A 22 5.94 8.54 -5.95
N ALA A 23 5.68 9.63 -5.25
CA ALA A 23 5.12 9.61 -3.92
C ALA A 23 3.73 8.98 -3.93
N VAL A 24 3.43 8.20 -2.88
CA VAL A 24 2.10 7.62 -2.70
C VAL A 24 1.29 8.52 -1.77
N ARG A 25 0.13 8.96 -2.24
CA ARG A 25 -0.76 9.83 -1.48
C ARG A 25 -1.93 9.03 -0.91
N ARG A 26 -2.23 9.24 0.37
CA ARG A 26 -3.36 8.60 1.02
C ARG A 26 -4.66 9.25 0.56
N GLY A 27 -5.61 8.41 0.15
CA GLY A 27 -6.96 8.82 -0.16
C GLY A 27 -7.95 8.34 0.90
N ARG A 28 -9.13 7.98 0.46
CA ARG A 28 -10.24 7.54 1.30
C ARG A 28 -9.89 6.28 2.09
N VAL A 29 -10.34 6.22 3.35
CA VAL A 29 -10.21 5.02 4.19
C VAL A 29 -11.10 3.91 3.64
N LEU A 30 -10.57 2.69 3.59
CA LEU A 30 -11.27 1.51 3.07
C LEU A 30 -11.32 0.44 4.15
N THR A 31 -12.38 -0.35 4.15
CA THR A 31 -12.37 -1.65 4.83
C THR A 31 -11.50 -2.61 4.03
N ARG A 32 -11.13 -3.75 4.63
CA ARG A 32 -10.36 -4.77 3.90
C ARG A 32 -11.13 -5.24 2.66
N ALA A 33 -12.44 -5.48 2.79
CA ALA A 33 -13.28 -5.92 1.66
C ALA A 33 -13.29 -4.88 0.52
N GLU A 34 -13.41 -3.61 0.87
CA GLU A 34 -13.34 -2.52 -0.12
C GLU A 34 -11.96 -2.44 -0.76
N ALA A 35 -10.90 -2.62 0.01
CA ALA A 35 -9.53 -2.61 -0.50
C ALA A 35 -9.30 -3.75 -1.50
N ILE A 36 -9.78 -4.95 -1.20
CA ILE A 36 -9.69 -6.10 -2.10
C ILE A 36 -10.43 -5.79 -3.40
N SER A 37 -11.66 -5.28 -3.31
CA SER A 37 -12.45 -4.90 -4.48
C SER A 37 -11.76 -3.83 -5.32
N HIS A 38 -11.20 -2.81 -4.65
CA HIS A 38 -10.47 -1.73 -5.33
C HIS A 38 -9.25 -2.27 -6.07
N ARG A 39 -8.51 -3.20 -5.46
CA ARG A 39 -7.37 -3.86 -6.11
C ARG A 39 -7.81 -4.74 -7.29
N GLN A 40 -8.92 -5.46 -7.16
CA GLN A 40 -9.46 -6.29 -8.24
C GLN A 40 -9.81 -5.46 -9.47
N ASN A 41 -10.18 -4.21 -9.28
CA ASN A 41 -10.50 -3.26 -10.34
C ASN A 41 -9.28 -2.47 -10.84
N GLY A 42 -8.07 -2.83 -10.41
CA GLY A 42 -6.84 -2.21 -10.88
C GLY A 42 -6.44 -0.94 -10.13
N GLY A 43 -7.12 -0.61 -9.04
CA GLY A 43 -6.77 0.54 -8.21
C GLY A 43 -5.65 0.19 -7.22
N ASP A 44 -4.95 1.20 -6.74
CA ASP A 44 -3.89 1.06 -5.73
C ASP A 44 -4.44 1.30 -4.34
N VAL A 45 -3.86 0.61 -3.35
CA VAL A 45 -4.15 0.85 -1.94
C VAL A 45 -2.85 1.07 -1.18
N VAL A 46 -2.93 1.71 -0.01
CA VAL A 46 -1.81 1.86 0.90
C VAL A 46 -2.25 1.53 2.31
N VAL A 47 -1.43 0.74 2.99
CA VAL A 47 -1.64 0.36 4.38
C VAL A 47 -0.76 1.24 5.25
N CYS A 48 -1.36 1.92 6.20
CA CYS A 48 -0.73 2.94 7.03
C CYS A 48 -0.81 2.59 8.51
N GLY A 49 0.28 2.82 9.21
CA GLY A 49 0.34 2.61 10.65
C GLY A 49 1.78 2.66 11.15
N PRO A 50 1.97 2.67 12.48
CA PRO A 50 3.32 2.78 13.07
C PRO A 50 4.11 1.47 13.04
N ASP A 51 3.44 0.32 12.90
CA ASP A 51 4.09 -1.00 12.93
C ASP A 51 4.28 -1.50 11.51
N THR A 52 5.52 -1.48 11.04
CA THR A 52 5.89 -1.95 9.70
C THR A 52 5.42 -3.39 9.44
N PHE A 53 5.58 -4.27 10.43
CA PHE A 53 5.25 -5.67 10.26
C PHE A 53 3.74 -5.89 10.14
N ALA A 54 2.95 -5.16 10.92
CA ALA A 54 1.49 -5.21 10.82
C ALA A 54 1.02 -4.69 9.46
N ASN A 55 1.63 -3.61 8.97
CA ASN A 55 1.32 -3.05 7.65
C ASN A 55 1.66 -4.04 6.54
N TYR A 56 2.81 -4.66 6.63
CA TYR A 56 3.25 -5.69 5.69
C TYR A 56 2.25 -6.84 5.61
N ARG A 57 1.83 -7.38 6.77
CA ARG A 57 0.87 -8.49 6.82
C ARG A 57 -0.48 -8.12 6.22
N GLU A 58 -0.96 -6.90 6.50
CA GLU A 58 -2.24 -6.44 5.98
C GLU A 58 -2.18 -6.25 4.46
N ALA A 59 -1.14 -5.62 3.96
CA ALA A 59 -0.95 -5.44 2.52
C ALA A 59 -0.87 -6.79 1.80
N ARG A 60 -0.15 -7.75 2.39
CA ARG A 60 -0.04 -9.10 1.85
C ARG A 60 -1.39 -9.82 1.84
N ALA A 61 -2.16 -9.68 2.91
CA ALA A 61 -3.49 -10.30 3.02
C ALA A 61 -4.44 -9.78 1.94
N ILE A 62 -4.42 -8.46 1.71
CA ILE A 62 -5.24 -7.83 0.67
C ILE A 62 -4.84 -8.36 -0.70
N GLU A 63 -3.56 -8.30 -1.03
CA GLU A 63 -3.09 -8.69 -2.36
C GLU A 63 -3.26 -10.20 -2.60
N SER A 64 -3.03 -11.02 -1.59
CA SER A 64 -3.21 -12.48 -1.69
C SER A 64 -4.67 -12.86 -1.93
N ALA A 65 -5.62 -12.07 -1.43
CA ALA A 65 -7.04 -12.29 -1.67
C ALA A 65 -7.45 -11.97 -3.11
N VAL A 66 -6.66 -11.17 -3.81
CA VAL A 66 -6.87 -10.85 -5.24
C VAL A 66 -6.34 -11.97 -6.12
N GLY A 67 -5.19 -12.54 -5.79
CA GLY A 67 -4.57 -13.61 -6.54
C GLY A 67 -3.12 -13.85 -6.13
N PRO A 68 -2.40 -14.73 -6.84
CA PRO A 68 -0.97 -14.96 -6.54
C PRO A 68 -0.18 -13.67 -6.65
N CYS A 69 0.53 -13.31 -5.58
CA CYS A 69 1.23 -12.04 -5.51
C CYS A 69 2.71 -12.22 -5.18
N ILE A 70 3.49 -11.18 -5.48
CA ILE A 70 4.90 -11.11 -5.15
C ILE A 70 5.17 -9.79 -4.43
N PRO A 71 6.13 -9.79 -3.46
CA PRO A 71 6.61 -8.55 -2.88
C PRO A 71 7.57 -7.86 -3.85
N ASP A 72 7.58 -6.53 -3.80
CA ASP A 72 8.58 -5.73 -4.51
C ASP A 72 9.03 -4.59 -3.58
N GLY A 73 10.31 -4.31 -3.60
CA GLY A 73 10.90 -3.29 -2.74
C GLY A 73 10.58 -1.89 -3.21
N PRO A 74 10.90 -0.87 -2.39
CA PRO A 74 10.66 0.49 -2.81
C PRO A 74 11.52 0.85 -4.03
N HIS A 75 10.91 1.52 -5.00
CA HIS A 75 11.61 1.96 -6.22
C HIS A 75 12.34 3.28 -5.95
N LEU A 76 13.55 3.17 -5.39
CA LEU A 76 14.34 4.31 -4.93
C LEU A 76 14.77 5.24 -6.08
N ASP A 77 14.96 4.69 -7.25
CA ASP A 77 15.33 5.43 -8.46
C ASP A 77 14.19 6.33 -8.96
N VAL A 78 12.94 6.05 -8.58
CA VAL A 78 11.78 6.84 -8.98
C VAL A 78 11.38 7.84 -7.89
N ALA A 79 11.30 7.38 -6.64
CA ALA A 79 10.71 8.18 -5.55
C ALA A 79 11.65 8.43 -4.38
N GLY A 80 12.88 7.92 -4.40
CA GLY A 80 13.85 8.15 -3.33
C GLY A 80 13.31 7.77 -1.96
N THR A 81 13.36 8.70 -1.02
CA THR A 81 12.88 8.48 0.36
C THR A 81 11.37 8.36 0.47
N LEU A 82 10.62 8.76 -0.56
CA LEU A 82 9.16 8.66 -0.59
C LEU A 82 8.67 7.33 -1.16
N ALA A 83 9.57 6.50 -1.69
CA ALA A 83 9.20 5.19 -2.23
C ALA A 83 8.68 4.28 -1.14
N LEU A 84 7.60 3.55 -1.41
CA LEU A 84 7.05 2.56 -0.51
C LEU A 84 7.22 1.16 -1.09
N PRO A 85 7.52 0.16 -0.22
CA PRO A 85 7.45 -1.23 -0.63
C PRO A 85 5.99 -1.61 -0.89
N HIS A 86 5.80 -2.63 -1.71
CA HIS A 86 4.45 -3.05 -2.10
C HIS A 86 4.39 -4.52 -2.48
N PHE A 87 3.15 -5.02 -2.57
CA PHE A 87 2.83 -6.29 -3.21
C PHE A 87 2.11 -6.01 -4.52
N GLN A 88 2.31 -6.88 -5.49
CA GLN A 88 1.63 -6.82 -6.78
C GLN A 88 1.30 -8.23 -7.24
N GLN A 89 0.38 -8.36 -8.18
CA GLN A 89 0.07 -9.65 -8.79
C GLN A 89 1.25 -10.14 -9.62
N ARG A 90 1.44 -11.46 -9.67
CA ARG A 90 2.47 -12.06 -10.51
C ARG A 90 2.23 -11.79 -11.98
N ALA A 91 0.97 -11.70 -12.37
CA ALA A 91 0.57 -11.45 -13.75
C ALA A 91 -0.64 -10.54 -13.78
N ALA A 92 -0.56 -9.49 -14.58
CA ALA A 92 -1.71 -8.61 -14.84
C ALA A 92 -2.69 -9.30 -15.80
N PRO A 93 -3.97 -8.96 -15.78
CA PRO A 93 -4.68 -8.12 -14.82
C PRO A 93 -4.97 -8.81 -13.49
N PRO A 94 -5.27 -8.06 -12.40
CA PRO A 94 -5.32 -6.60 -12.38
C PRO A 94 -3.91 -5.98 -12.23
N ALA A 95 -3.75 -4.80 -12.81
CA ALA A 95 -2.58 -3.96 -12.57
C ALA A 95 -2.69 -3.32 -11.19
N GLY A 96 -1.65 -2.61 -10.75
CA GLY A 96 -1.67 -1.85 -9.52
C GLY A 96 -0.92 -2.52 -8.38
N HIS A 97 -1.00 -1.90 -7.20
CA HIS A 97 -0.16 -2.25 -6.07
C HIS A 97 -0.89 -2.13 -4.74
N SER A 98 -0.50 -2.98 -3.77
CA SER A 98 -0.83 -2.79 -2.36
C SER A 98 0.44 -2.30 -1.66
N PHE A 99 0.54 -0.98 -1.49
CA PHE A 99 1.66 -0.34 -0.78
C PHE A 99 1.50 -0.48 0.73
N TYR A 100 2.61 -0.41 1.45
CA TYR A 100 2.56 -0.32 2.91
C TYR A 100 3.65 0.59 3.45
N GLU A 101 3.31 1.32 4.52
CA GLU A 101 4.25 2.18 5.22
C GLU A 101 5.21 1.35 6.06
N THR A 102 6.43 1.84 6.17
CA THR A 102 7.41 1.35 7.15
C THR A 102 7.53 2.39 8.26
N HIS A 103 8.37 2.11 9.26
CA HIS A 103 8.61 3.08 10.34
C HIS A 103 9.33 4.36 9.86
N ILE A 104 9.97 4.32 8.67
CA ILE A 104 10.69 5.47 8.12
C ILE A 104 10.12 5.94 6.78
N ARG A 105 9.33 5.13 6.09
CA ARG A 105 8.77 5.47 4.78
C ARG A 105 7.26 5.59 4.90
N LYS A 106 6.74 6.79 4.64
CA LYS A 106 5.33 7.12 4.86
C LYS A 106 4.67 7.60 3.59
N ALA A 107 3.37 7.30 3.47
CA ALA A 107 2.53 7.90 2.46
C ALA A 107 2.34 9.39 2.75
N VAL A 108 2.08 10.17 1.72
CA VAL A 108 1.78 11.60 1.84
C VAL A 108 0.29 11.75 2.17
N PRO A 109 -0.06 12.62 3.12
CA PRO A 109 -1.48 12.90 3.44
C PRO A 109 -2.25 13.48 2.28
#